data_33748477020ed170aea5ef8dc374fc59
#
_entry.id   33748477020ed170aea5ef8dc374fc59
#
_cell.length_a   1.000
_cell.length_b   1.000
_cell.length_c   1.000
_cell.angle_alpha   90.00
_cell.angle_beta   90.00
_cell.angle_gamma   90.00
#
_symmetry.space_group_name_H-M   'P 1'
#
loop_
_entity.id
_entity.type
_entity.pdbx_description
1 polymer ?
#
loop_
_entity_poly.entity_id
_entity_poly.type
_entity_poly.pdbx_seq_one_letter_code
_entity_poly.pdbx_strand_id
1 'polypeptide(L)'
;MGMKDVGFGMTVQDKNAPDLVPLYKISDEMGMEFATASLHNSFYFVEAKNIIHDRPMVAKNFENLVNELLKSNSPKKWFRAYFNHGLINYIYGQKRLLPCDMSLDTFFLDPYGDVMPCNGTKDKEVMGNLNRQTWDELWSSPEAEQVRKKVRHCDRNCWMIGSVSPAMHKYIKTPALWVVKHKLKSLLGMKYSMYENPICCEYRDGKVTKEQLDKLSTCDMNAVVNNGLSADSKEALKGKRGEDIVNADVASQGYEATKKETDRNIEIK
;
A
#
# COMPACT_ATOMS: atom_id res chain seq x y z
N MET A 1 -15.78 -10.48 -28.00
CA MET A 1 -16.05 -9.68 -26.77
C MET A 1 -14.73 -9.02 -26.35
N GLY A 2 -14.62 -7.68 -26.39
CA GLY A 2 -13.44 -6.95 -25.91
C GLY A 2 -13.54 -6.72 -24.42
N MET A 3 -12.40 -6.80 -23.70
CA MET A 3 -12.32 -6.35 -22.32
C MET A 3 -12.59 -4.85 -22.25
N LYS A 4 -13.54 -4.43 -21.42
CA LYS A 4 -13.94 -3.01 -21.31
C LYS A 4 -13.23 -2.27 -20.15
N ASP A 5 -12.58 -3.01 -19.24
CA ASP A 5 -11.94 -2.47 -18.05
C ASP A 5 -10.48 -2.93 -18.04
N VAL A 6 -9.68 -2.27 -18.85
CA VAL A 6 -8.23 -2.51 -18.97
C VAL A 6 -7.51 -1.21 -18.66
N GLY A 7 -6.40 -1.32 -17.95
CA GLY A 7 -5.61 -0.16 -17.57
C GLY A 7 -4.16 -0.49 -17.30
N PHE A 8 -3.35 0.55 -17.15
CA PHE A 8 -1.97 0.46 -16.73
C PHE A 8 -1.89 0.63 -15.22
N GLY A 9 -1.04 -0.17 -14.57
CA GLY A 9 -0.65 -0.01 -13.17
C GLY A 9 0.84 0.28 -13.08
N MET A 10 1.22 1.34 -12.36
CA MET A 10 2.62 1.71 -12.18
C MET A 10 2.97 1.84 -10.70
N THR A 11 3.87 0.98 -10.22
CA THR A 11 4.53 1.16 -8.93
C THR A 11 5.74 2.04 -9.12
N VAL A 12 5.66 3.27 -8.59
CA VAL A 12 6.66 4.32 -8.81
C VAL A 12 7.80 4.19 -7.82
N GLN A 13 9.00 4.21 -8.34
CA GLN A 13 10.28 4.18 -7.61
C GLN A 13 11.30 5.09 -8.31
N ASP A 14 12.49 5.23 -7.73
CA ASP A 14 13.53 6.14 -8.24
C ASP A 14 13.81 5.99 -9.74
N LYS A 15 13.90 4.75 -10.24
CA LYS A 15 14.28 4.47 -11.63
C LYS A 15 13.23 4.82 -12.66
N ASN A 16 11.95 4.69 -12.32
CA ASN A 16 10.84 4.85 -13.27
C ASN A 16 9.98 6.11 -13.01
N ALA A 17 10.24 6.85 -11.94
CA ALA A 17 9.47 8.06 -11.65
C ALA A 17 9.40 9.06 -12.82
N PRO A 18 10.46 9.27 -13.62
CA PRO A 18 10.39 10.15 -14.80
C PRO A 18 9.36 9.71 -15.86
N ASP A 19 9.05 8.42 -15.93
CA ASP A 19 8.09 7.85 -16.90
C ASP A 19 6.62 8.00 -16.46
N LEU A 20 6.37 8.46 -15.24
CA LEU A 20 5.03 8.51 -14.64
C LEU A 20 4.04 9.33 -15.47
N VAL A 21 4.41 10.55 -15.83
CA VAL A 21 3.54 11.42 -16.65
C VAL A 21 3.48 11.00 -18.11
N PRO A 22 4.59 10.64 -18.78
CA PRO A 22 4.53 10.05 -20.11
C PRO A 22 3.60 8.84 -20.20
N LEU A 23 3.72 7.86 -19.30
CA LEU A 23 2.87 6.67 -19.31
C LEU A 23 1.39 7.02 -19.03
N TYR A 24 1.12 7.96 -18.12
CA TYR A 24 -0.24 8.46 -17.89
C TYR A 24 -0.85 9.03 -19.17
N LYS A 25 -0.10 9.83 -19.94
CA LYS A 25 -0.58 10.42 -21.20
C LYS A 25 -0.90 9.36 -22.25
N ILE A 26 -0.03 8.36 -22.42
CA ILE A 26 -0.28 7.23 -23.29
C ILE A 26 -1.56 6.50 -22.88
N SER A 27 -1.73 6.21 -21.59
CA SER A 27 -2.93 5.57 -21.06
C SER A 27 -4.19 6.39 -21.36
N ASP A 28 -4.11 7.71 -21.17
CA ASP A 28 -5.22 8.63 -21.38
C ASP A 28 -5.61 8.73 -22.87
N GLU A 29 -4.65 8.82 -23.77
CA GLU A 29 -4.84 8.81 -25.21
C GLU A 29 -5.49 7.50 -25.71
N MET A 30 -5.14 6.38 -25.08
CA MET A 30 -5.74 5.06 -25.36
C MET A 30 -7.13 4.89 -24.72
N GLY A 31 -7.60 5.84 -23.92
CA GLY A 31 -8.86 5.73 -23.17
C GLY A 31 -8.80 4.68 -22.06
N MET A 32 -7.61 4.31 -21.61
CA MET A 32 -7.39 3.30 -20.58
C MET A 32 -7.30 3.89 -19.18
N GLU A 33 -7.58 3.05 -18.19
CA GLU A 33 -7.39 3.42 -16.78
C GLU A 33 -5.90 3.47 -16.40
N PHE A 34 -5.55 4.41 -15.53
CA PHE A 34 -4.19 4.53 -15.01
C PHE A 34 -4.18 4.50 -13.48
N ALA A 35 -3.60 3.47 -12.92
CA ALA A 35 -3.43 3.30 -11.48
C ALA A 35 -1.98 3.53 -11.07
N THR A 36 -1.78 4.16 -9.92
CA THR A 36 -0.46 4.44 -9.36
C THR A 36 -0.32 3.87 -7.97
N ALA A 37 0.89 3.45 -7.63
CA ALA A 37 1.32 3.15 -6.28
C ALA A 37 2.73 3.71 -6.09
N SER A 38 3.12 4.01 -4.87
CA SER A 38 4.52 4.25 -4.53
C SER A 38 5.16 2.95 -4.04
N LEU A 39 6.45 2.81 -4.24
CA LEU A 39 7.22 1.70 -3.70
C LEU A 39 6.95 1.55 -2.20
N HIS A 40 6.64 0.34 -1.75
CA HIS A 40 6.32 0.04 -0.36
C HIS A 40 6.81 -1.35 0.05
N ASN A 41 6.89 -1.56 1.33
CA ASN A 41 7.23 -2.84 1.94
C ASN A 41 5.97 -3.53 2.47
N SER A 42 5.92 -4.84 2.33
CA SER A 42 4.86 -5.68 2.87
C SER A 42 5.48 -6.97 3.41
N PHE A 43 5.05 -7.41 4.59
CA PHE A 43 5.46 -8.70 5.12
C PHE A 43 5.03 -9.83 4.16
N TYR A 44 3.91 -9.66 3.49
CA TYR A 44 3.33 -10.66 2.59
C TYR A 44 4.20 -10.91 1.35
N PHE A 45 4.84 -9.88 0.82
CA PHE A 45 5.76 -9.99 -0.31
C PHE A 45 7.21 -10.26 0.12
N VAL A 46 7.45 -10.41 1.44
CA VAL A 46 8.77 -10.61 2.06
C VAL A 46 9.80 -9.53 1.67
N GLU A 47 9.32 -8.40 1.16
CA GLU A 47 10.15 -7.26 0.79
C GLU A 47 10.19 -6.24 1.93
N ALA A 48 11.34 -6.22 2.60
CA ALA A 48 11.60 -5.35 3.75
C ALA A 48 12.60 -4.23 3.45
N LYS A 49 13.17 -4.19 2.25
CA LYS A 49 14.29 -3.31 1.91
C LYS A 49 13.99 -2.34 0.77
N ASN A 50 12.73 -2.22 0.36
CA ASN A 50 12.35 -1.24 -0.63
C ASN A 50 12.46 0.17 -0.05
N ILE A 51 13.35 0.98 -0.61
CA ILE A 51 13.61 2.35 -0.16
C ILE A 51 13.55 3.28 -1.38
N ILE A 52 12.86 4.40 -1.23
CA ILE A 52 12.95 5.52 -2.17
C ILE A 52 14.16 6.36 -1.73
N HIS A 53 15.19 6.41 -2.56
CA HIS A 53 16.43 7.12 -2.27
C HIS A 53 16.32 8.62 -2.53
N ASP A 54 15.69 9.00 -3.64
CA ASP A 54 15.48 10.40 -4.05
C ASP A 54 14.00 10.78 -3.91
N ARG A 55 13.58 11.00 -2.65
CA ARG A 55 12.19 11.38 -2.31
C ARG A 55 11.74 12.66 -3.02
N PRO A 56 12.58 13.73 -3.12
CA PRO A 56 12.19 14.95 -3.84
C PRO A 56 11.89 14.69 -5.31
N MET A 57 12.74 13.93 -6.00
CA MET A 57 12.57 13.63 -7.42
C MET A 57 11.30 12.78 -7.66
N VAL A 58 11.09 11.74 -6.87
CA VAL A 58 9.90 10.89 -6.97
C VAL A 58 8.63 11.71 -6.66
N ALA A 59 8.62 12.49 -5.58
CA ALA A 59 7.50 13.34 -5.20
C ALA A 59 7.22 14.42 -6.27
N LYS A 60 8.25 14.96 -6.91
CA LYS A 60 8.10 15.94 -8.00
C LYS A 60 7.39 15.33 -9.21
N ASN A 61 7.65 14.07 -9.54
CA ASN A 61 6.94 13.38 -10.61
C ASN A 61 5.46 13.15 -10.27
N PHE A 62 5.15 12.81 -8.99
CA PHE A 62 3.76 12.78 -8.53
C PHE A 62 3.10 14.16 -8.54
N GLU A 63 3.79 15.25 -8.16
CA GLU A 63 3.29 16.63 -8.29
C GLU A 63 2.92 16.94 -9.74
N ASN A 64 3.78 16.56 -10.69
CA ASN A 64 3.52 16.76 -12.12
C ASN A 64 2.25 15.99 -12.56
N LEU A 65 2.09 14.73 -12.13
CA LEU A 65 0.89 13.95 -12.41
C LEU A 65 -0.37 14.57 -11.78
N VAL A 66 -0.30 15.05 -10.53
CA VAL A 66 -1.41 15.75 -9.87
C VAL A 66 -1.85 16.95 -10.71
N ASN A 67 -0.90 17.74 -11.20
CA ASN A 67 -1.20 18.89 -12.05
C ASN A 67 -1.85 18.50 -13.37
N GLU A 68 -1.41 17.41 -14.03
CA GLU A 68 -2.07 16.90 -15.24
C GLU A 68 -3.50 16.42 -14.96
N LEU A 69 -3.71 15.69 -13.88
CA LEU A 69 -5.03 15.19 -13.49
C LEU A 69 -6.02 16.33 -13.18
N LEU A 70 -5.55 17.42 -12.56
CA LEU A 70 -6.36 18.60 -12.24
C LEU A 70 -6.77 19.42 -13.49
N LYS A 71 -6.07 19.30 -14.60
CA LYS A 71 -6.49 19.92 -15.88
C LYS A 71 -7.74 19.29 -16.46
N SER A 72 -7.96 18.01 -16.20
CA SER A 72 -9.10 17.24 -16.73
C SER A 72 -10.45 17.78 -16.20
N ASN A 73 -11.52 17.53 -16.96
CA ASN A 73 -12.90 17.78 -16.55
C ASN A 73 -13.58 16.56 -15.92
N SER A 74 -12.84 15.45 -15.75
CA SER A 74 -13.36 14.22 -15.14
C SER A 74 -13.25 14.24 -13.61
N PRO A 75 -14.34 14.14 -12.85
CA PRO A 75 -14.31 14.00 -11.40
C PRO A 75 -13.46 12.82 -10.92
N LYS A 76 -13.49 11.71 -11.65
CA LYS A 76 -12.65 10.52 -11.38
C LYS A 76 -11.16 10.89 -11.37
N LYS A 77 -10.70 11.69 -12.33
CA LYS A 77 -9.32 12.16 -12.40
C LYS A 77 -8.98 13.14 -11.26
N TRP A 78 -9.92 13.95 -10.80
CA TRP A 78 -9.72 14.83 -9.65
C TRP A 78 -9.53 14.03 -8.35
N PHE A 79 -10.33 12.99 -8.15
CA PHE A 79 -10.13 12.09 -6.99
C PHE A 79 -8.80 11.34 -7.06
N ARG A 80 -8.36 10.97 -8.27
CA ARG A 80 -7.01 10.43 -8.48
C ARG A 80 -5.91 11.45 -8.17
N ALA A 81 -6.14 12.74 -8.44
CA ALA A 81 -5.21 13.80 -8.03
C ALA A 81 -5.05 13.85 -6.51
N TYR A 82 -6.14 13.76 -5.75
CA TYR A 82 -6.08 13.66 -4.30
C TYR A 82 -5.36 12.40 -3.82
N PHE A 83 -5.61 11.27 -4.45
CA PHE A 83 -4.91 10.02 -4.14
C PHE A 83 -3.39 10.19 -4.33
N ASN A 84 -2.96 10.78 -5.45
CA ASN A 84 -1.54 11.00 -5.73
C ASN A 84 -0.91 12.07 -4.82
N HIS A 85 -1.68 13.07 -4.37
CA HIS A 85 -1.25 13.98 -3.29
C HIS A 85 -0.95 13.20 -2.00
N GLY A 86 -1.76 12.23 -1.65
CA GLY A 86 -1.50 11.35 -0.49
C GLY A 86 -0.29 10.44 -0.67
N LEU A 87 0.07 10.05 -1.91
CA LEU A 87 1.32 9.33 -2.17
C LEU A 87 2.55 10.20 -1.92
N ILE A 88 2.50 11.51 -2.24
CA ILE A 88 3.57 12.46 -1.87
C ILE A 88 3.72 12.50 -0.34
N ASN A 89 2.59 12.60 0.37
CA ASN A 89 2.57 12.58 1.82
C ASN A 89 3.19 11.28 2.38
N TYR A 90 2.85 10.14 1.79
CA TYR A 90 3.41 8.82 2.13
C TYR A 90 4.92 8.75 1.91
N ILE A 91 5.42 9.24 0.77
CA ILE A 91 6.85 9.25 0.40
C ILE A 91 7.67 10.00 1.46
N TYR A 92 7.13 11.05 2.05
CA TYR A 92 7.77 11.82 3.11
C TYR A 92 7.49 11.29 4.52
N GLY A 93 6.99 10.07 4.66
CA GLY A 93 6.79 9.42 5.95
C GLY A 93 5.71 10.03 6.83
N GLN A 94 4.82 10.84 6.26
CA GLN A 94 3.76 11.52 7.01
C GLN A 94 2.60 10.59 7.35
N LYS A 95 1.88 10.90 8.43
CA LYS A 95 0.65 10.20 8.79
C LYS A 95 -0.36 10.21 7.65
N ARG A 96 -1.20 9.21 7.59
CA ARG A 96 -2.29 9.13 6.61
C ARG A 96 -3.16 10.37 6.63
N LEU A 97 -3.59 10.81 5.45
CA LEU A 97 -4.54 11.93 5.32
C LEU A 97 -5.98 11.55 5.68
N LEU A 98 -6.29 10.26 5.67
CA LEU A 98 -7.61 9.69 6.02
C LEU A 98 -7.42 8.52 6.98
N PRO A 99 -8.40 8.25 7.86
CA PRO A 99 -8.40 7.06 8.70
C PRO A 99 -8.25 5.77 7.90
N CYS A 100 -7.76 4.71 8.54
CA CYS A 100 -7.70 3.38 7.97
C CYS A 100 -8.86 2.54 8.51
N ASP A 101 -9.79 2.16 7.64
CA ASP A 101 -10.93 1.31 7.96
C ASP A 101 -10.77 -0.13 7.46
N MET A 102 -9.52 -0.55 7.19
CA MET A 102 -9.23 -1.94 6.88
C MET A 102 -9.72 -2.84 8.02
N SER A 103 -10.16 -4.05 7.67
CA SER A 103 -10.83 -5.00 8.56
C SER A 103 -12.24 -4.62 9.05
N LEU A 104 -12.78 -3.49 8.65
CA LEU A 104 -14.19 -3.13 8.88
C LEU A 104 -15.03 -3.40 7.62
N ASP A 105 -14.62 -2.82 6.50
CA ASP A 105 -15.32 -2.89 5.22
C ASP A 105 -14.54 -3.68 4.15
N THR A 106 -13.29 -3.98 4.44
CA THR A 106 -12.35 -4.65 3.53
C THR A 106 -11.45 -5.61 4.27
N PHE A 107 -10.99 -6.64 3.58
CA PHE A 107 -10.07 -7.64 4.12
C PHE A 107 -9.11 -8.11 3.02
N PHE A 108 -8.10 -8.83 3.41
CA PHE A 108 -7.18 -9.52 2.53
C PHE A 108 -7.35 -11.04 2.72
N LEU A 109 -7.50 -11.77 1.62
CA LEU A 109 -7.59 -13.22 1.61
C LEU A 109 -6.35 -13.77 0.92
N ASP A 110 -5.63 -14.65 1.60
CA ASP A 110 -4.48 -15.31 1.01
C ASP A 110 -4.86 -16.61 0.28
N PRO A 111 -3.95 -17.19 -0.53
CA PRO A 111 -4.23 -18.44 -1.26
C PRO A 111 -4.50 -19.65 -0.37
N TYR A 112 -4.18 -19.57 0.91
CA TYR A 112 -4.37 -20.65 1.88
C TYR A 112 -5.69 -20.54 2.66
N GLY A 113 -6.50 -19.54 2.33
CA GLY A 113 -7.78 -19.28 2.98
C GLY A 113 -7.69 -18.46 4.26
N ASP A 114 -6.51 -17.95 4.62
CA ASP A 114 -6.36 -17.05 5.76
C ASP A 114 -6.95 -15.68 5.44
N VAL A 115 -7.86 -15.22 6.28
CA VAL A 115 -8.44 -13.87 6.23
C VAL A 115 -7.64 -12.97 7.14
N MET A 116 -7.12 -11.89 6.58
CA MET A 116 -6.32 -10.89 7.28
C MET A 116 -6.94 -9.50 7.12
N PRO A 117 -6.69 -8.57 8.05
CA PRO A 117 -7.23 -7.21 7.98
C PRO A 117 -6.72 -6.47 6.74
N CYS A 118 -5.45 -6.65 6.42
CA CYS A 118 -4.79 -6.10 5.23
C CYS A 118 -3.45 -6.84 5.01
N ASN A 119 -2.80 -6.58 3.88
CA ASN A 119 -1.45 -7.07 3.59
C ASN A 119 -0.33 -6.13 4.09
N GLY A 120 -0.67 -5.09 4.83
CA GLY A 120 0.26 -4.04 5.27
C GLY A 120 0.52 -4.01 6.78
N THR A 121 0.03 -4.93 7.58
CA THR A 121 0.34 -5.03 9.01
C THR A 121 1.82 -5.36 9.24
N LYS A 122 2.36 -5.03 10.40
CA LYS A 122 3.77 -5.35 10.75
C LYS A 122 3.98 -6.86 10.84
N ASP A 123 3.01 -7.56 11.41
CA ASP A 123 3.02 -9.01 11.58
C ASP A 123 1.85 -9.63 10.82
N LYS A 124 1.92 -10.94 10.54
CA LYS A 124 0.80 -11.67 9.95
C LYS A 124 -0.34 -11.76 10.99
N GLU A 125 -1.32 -10.89 10.85
CA GLU A 125 -2.50 -10.84 11.71
C GLU A 125 -3.65 -11.62 11.04
N VAL A 126 -3.92 -12.84 11.49
CA VAL A 126 -4.96 -13.70 10.92
C VAL A 126 -6.25 -13.55 11.73
N MET A 127 -7.36 -13.23 11.06
CA MET A 127 -8.70 -13.14 11.64
C MET A 127 -9.40 -14.50 11.71
N GLY A 128 -9.02 -15.42 10.83
CA GLY A 128 -9.56 -16.79 10.71
C GLY A 128 -9.23 -17.38 9.35
N ASN A 129 -9.71 -18.61 9.10
CA ASN A 129 -9.43 -19.34 7.85
C ASN A 129 -10.71 -19.93 7.25
N LEU A 130 -11.02 -19.59 5.99
CA LEU A 130 -12.24 -19.98 5.29
C LEU A 130 -12.28 -21.48 4.90
N ASN A 131 -11.17 -22.21 5.00
CA ASN A 131 -11.18 -23.67 4.85
C ASN A 131 -11.64 -24.40 6.12
N ARG A 132 -11.77 -23.68 7.25
CA ARG A 132 -12.07 -24.28 8.56
C ARG A 132 -13.38 -23.79 9.17
N GLN A 133 -13.89 -22.66 8.72
CA GLN A 133 -15.08 -22.00 9.26
C GLN A 133 -15.80 -21.20 8.19
N THR A 134 -17.07 -20.93 8.38
CA THR A 134 -17.86 -20.07 7.51
C THR A 134 -17.45 -18.61 7.66
N TRP A 135 -17.85 -17.78 6.69
CA TRP A 135 -17.61 -16.33 6.75
C TRP A 135 -18.22 -15.69 8.00
N ASP A 136 -19.47 -16.04 8.32
CA ASP A 136 -20.19 -15.44 9.45
C ASP A 136 -19.55 -15.80 10.80
N GLU A 137 -19.14 -17.06 10.95
CA GLU A 137 -18.39 -17.52 12.14
C GLU A 137 -17.06 -16.78 12.27
N LEU A 138 -16.29 -16.67 11.17
CA LEU A 138 -15.02 -15.97 11.15
C LEU A 138 -15.20 -14.50 11.49
N TRP A 139 -16.11 -13.83 10.76
CA TRP A 139 -16.26 -12.38 10.86
C TRP A 139 -16.76 -11.91 12.22
N SER A 140 -17.58 -12.72 12.90
CA SER A 140 -18.09 -12.46 14.25
C SER A 140 -17.22 -13.01 15.38
N SER A 141 -16.10 -13.66 15.07
CA SER A 141 -15.23 -14.30 16.07
C SER A 141 -14.54 -13.29 16.99
N PRO A 142 -14.23 -13.71 18.25
CA PRO A 142 -13.41 -12.91 19.16
C PRO A 142 -12.02 -12.59 18.59
N GLU A 143 -11.43 -13.53 17.84
CA GLU A 143 -10.13 -13.39 17.19
C GLU A 143 -10.16 -12.26 16.15
N ALA A 144 -11.18 -12.25 15.30
CA ALA A 144 -11.37 -11.19 14.32
C ALA A 144 -11.54 -9.82 14.99
N GLU A 145 -12.27 -9.75 16.11
CA GLU A 145 -12.45 -8.50 16.84
C GLU A 145 -11.15 -8.02 17.52
N GLN A 146 -10.32 -8.93 18.01
CA GLN A 146 -9.00 -8.57 18.53
C GLN A 146 -8.11 -7.98 17.44
N VAL A 147 -8.11 -8.58 16.24
CA VAL A 147 -7.35 -8.06 15.09
C VAL A 147 -7.88 -6.68 14.66
N ARG A 148 -9.21 -6.48 14.62
CA ARG A 148 -9.81 -5.16 14.34
C ARG A 148 -9.37 -4.10 15.34
N LYS A 149 -9.30 -4.44 16.62
CA LYS A 149 -8.80 -3.52 17.67
C LYS A 149 -7.35 -3.12 17.42
N LYS A 150 -6.48 -4.06 17.05
CA LYS A 150 -5.09 -3.76 16.68
C LYS A 150 -5.01 -2.82 15.47
N VAL A 151 -5.81 -3.06 14.43
CA VAL A 151 -5.83 -2.22 13.21
C VAL A 151 -6.31 -0.80 13.49
N ARG A 152 -7.27 -0.61 14.39
CA ARG A 152 -7.71 0.75 14.80
C ARG A 152 -6.58 1.58 15.43
N HIS A 153 -5.59 0.93 16.01
CA HIS A 153 -4.42 1.57 16.62
C HIS A 153 -3.16 1.46 15.75
N CYS A 154 -3.33 1.09 14.48
CA CYS A 154 -2.21 0.96 13.56
C CYS A 154 -1.59 2.33 13.27
N ASP A 155 -0.28 2.44 13.51
CA ASP A 155 0.52 3.65 13.35
C ASP A 155 1.14 3.80 11.95
N ARG A 156 0.92 2.83 11.04
CA ARG A 156 1.50 2.85 9.72
C ARG A 156 0.89 3.94 8.84
N ASN A 157 1.72 4.54 8.03
CA ASN A 157 1.33 5.60 7.09
C ASN A 157 0.90 5.08 5.71
N CYS A 158 0.59 3.78 5.58
CA CYS A 158 0.23 3.15 4.30
C CYS A 158 -0.78 3.98 3.50
N TRP A 159 -0.50 4.19 2.22
CA TRP A 159 -1.38 4.92 1.30
C TRP A 159 -1.57 4.11 0.01
N MET A 160 -2.22 2.93 0.16
CA MET A 160 -2.46 1.97 -0.91
C MET A 160 -3.90 2.06 -1.38
N ILE A 161 -4.13 1.89 -2.68
CA ILE A 161 -5.45 2.07 -3.29
C ILE A 161 -6.54 1.24 -2.60
N GLY A 162 -6.25 -0.03 -2.25
CA GLY A 162 -7.20 -0.91 -1.57
C GLY A 162 -7.68 -0.40 -0.21
N SER A 163 -6.83 0.34 0.52
CA SER A 163 -7.19 0.90 1.82
C SER A 163 -7.64 2.36 1.77
N VAL A 164 -7.30 3.07 0.70
CA VAL A 164 -7.57 4.52 0.56
C VAL A 164 -8.86 4.76 -0.20
N SER A 165 -9.16 3.98 -1.24
CA SER A 165 -10.37 4.17 -2.04
C SER A 165 -11.65 4.07 -1.20
N PRO A 166 -11.86 3.03 -0.36
CA PRO A 166 -13.00 2.99 0.55
C PRO A 166 -13.04 4.18 1.51
N ALA A 167 -11.90 4.55 2.10
CA ALA A 167 -11.80 5.69 3.00
C ALA A 167 -12.13 7.02 2.31
N MET A 168 -11.73 7.23 1.05
CA MET A 168 -12.09 8.42 0.27
C MET A 168 -13.60 8.54 0.05
N HIS A 169 -14.30 7.44 -0.15
CA HIS A 169 -15.77 7.44 -0.27
C HIS A 169 -16.45 7.71 1.06
N LYS A 170 -15.99 7.06 2.12
CA LYS A 170 -16.56 7.20 3.47
C LYS A 170 -16.32 8.62 4.04
N TYR A 171 -15.12 9.15 3.88
CA TYR A 171 -14.74 10.48 4.36
C TYR A 171 -14.72 11.51 3.23
N ILE A 172 -15.71 11.44 2.33
CA ILE A 172 -15.77 12.19 1.06
C ILE A 172 -15.54 13.69 1.20
N LYS A 173 -15.90 14.30 2.33
CA LYS A 173 -15.74 15.74 2.57
C LYS A 173 -14.28 16.19 2.44
N THR A 174 -13.34 15.42 2.98
CA THR A 174 -11.90 15.77 2.95
C THR A 174 -11.34 15.80 1.54
N PRO A 175 -11.42 14.71 0.72
CA PRO A 175 -10.94 14.76 -0.65
C PRO A 175 -11.72 15.74 -1.52
N ALA A 176 -13.04 15.89 -1.32
CA ALA A 176 -13.85 16.84 -2.09
C ALA A 176 -13.43 18.30 -1.86
N LEU A 177 -13.23 18.71 -0.61
CA LEU A 177 -12.75 20.06 -0.28
C LEU A 177 -11.35 20.34 -0.87
N TRP A 178 -10.47 19.36 -0.77
CA TRP A 178 -9.14 19.45 -1.37
C TRP A 178 -9.24 19.61 -2.90
N VAL A 179 -10.06 18.77 -3.55
CA VAL A 179 -10.29 18.82 -5.00
C VAL A 179 -10.84 20.18 -5.42
N VAL A 180 -11.90 20.67 -4.75
CA VAL A 180 -12.50 21.98 -5.07
C VAL A 180 -11.44 23.09 -4.97
N LYS A 181 -10.69 23.14 -3.86
CA LYS A 181 -9.60 24.13 -3.66
C LYS A 181 -8.60 24.10 -4.81
N HIS A 182 -8.09 22.91 -5.17
CA HIS A 182 -7.01 22.81 -6.16
C HIS A 182 -7.51 22.90 -7.59
N LYS A 183 -8.77 22.49 -7.85
CA LYS A 183 -9.38 22.69 -9.16
C LYS A 183 -9.62 24.19 -9.43
N LEU A 184 -10.10 24.94 -8.46
CA LEU A 184 -10.25 26.40 -8.59
C LEU A 184 -8.88 27.08 -8.82
N LYS A 185 -7.84 26.70 -8.07
CA LYS A 185 -6.48 27.17 -8.31
C LYS A 185 -6.02 26.85 -9.73
N SER A 186 -6.25 25.63 -10.20
CA SER A 186 -5.87 25.21 -11.55
C SER A 186 -6.58 26.00 -12.64
N LEU A 187 -7.87 26.34 -12.46
CA LEU A 187 -8.63 27.21 -13.38
C LEU A 187 -8.08 28.64 -13.42
N LEU A 188 -7.49 29.11 -12.34
CA LEU A 188 -6.81 30.40 -12.25
C LEU A 188 -5.34 30.34 -12.74
N GLY A 189 -4.91 29.23 -13.35
CA GLY A 189 -3.55 29.06 -13.85
C GLY A 189 -2.50 28.74 -12.78
N MET A 190 -2.92 28.59 -11.52
CA MET A 190 -2.01 28.24 -10.43
C MET A 190 -1.79 26.73 -10.38
N LYS A 191 -0.54 26.31 -10.23
CA LYS A 191 -0.18 24.89 -10.12
C LYS A 191 -0.25 24.42 -8.68
N TYR A 192 -0.65 23.17 -8.47
CA TYR A 192 -0.43 22.45 -7.22
C TYR A 192 1.08 22.31 -6.98
N SER A 193 1.51 22.45 -5.74
CA SER A 193 2.90 22.26 -5.34
C SER A 193 2.97 21.26 -4.17
N MET A 194 3.91 20.31 -4.24
CA MET A 194 4.21 19.40 -3.14
C MET A 194 4.63 20.13 -1.86
N TYR A 195 5.16 21.33 -2.00
CA TYR A 195 5.57 22.20 -0.89
C TYR A 195 4.40 22.84 -0.13
N GLU A 196 3.16 22.57 -0.53
CA GLU A 196 2.01 22.78 0.36
C GLU A 196 2.00 21.81 1.55
N ASN A 197 2.74 20.71 1.46
CA ASN A 197 3.01 19.84 2.59
C ASN A 197 4.20 20.37 3.41
N PRO A 198 4.02 20.71 4.71
CA PRO A 198 5.05 21.32 5.53
C PRO A 198 6.37 20.53 5.58
N ILE A 199 6.28 19.18 5.68
CA ILE A 199 7.49 18.35 5.77
C ILE A 199 8.33 18.37 4.49
N CYS A 200 7.69 18.53 3.32
CA CYS A 200 8.41 18.68 2.06
C CYS A 200 9.22 19.98 2.06
N CYS A 201 8.67 21.06 2.63
CA CYS A 201 9.40 22.31 2.83
C CYS A 201 10.56 22.12 3.80
N GLU A 202 10.30 21.52 4.96
CA GLU A 202 11.31 21.32 6.00
C GLU A 202 12.46 20.44 5.50
N TYR A 203 12.16 19.40 4.71
CA TYR A 203 13.19 18.58 4.09
C TYR A 203 14.02 19.37 3.06
N ARG A 204 13.35 20.13 2.18
CA ARG A 204 14.02 21.01 1.21
C ARG A 204 14.94 22.01 1.91
N ASP A 205 14.49 22.57 3.03
CA ASP A 205 15.19 23.63 3.76
C ASP A 205 16.25 23.06 4.75
N GLY A 206 16.48 21.72 4.72
CA GLY A 206 17.47 21.05 5.57
C GLY A 206 17.11 20.98 7.06
N LYS A 207 15.86 21.31 7.42
CA LYS A 207 15.36 21.23 8.81
C LYS A 207 15.04 19.80 9.23
N VAL A 208 14.76 18.92 8.25
CA VAL A 208 14.51 17.50 8.44
C VAL A 208 15.46 16.73 7.54
N THR A 209 16.21 15.80 8.12
CA THR A 209 17.15 14.96 7.38
C THR A 209 16.47 13.73 6.79
N LYS A 210 17.14 13.09 5.81
CA LYS A 210 16.70 11.81 5.25
C LYS A 210 16.56 10.74 6.35
N GLU A 211 17.51 10.67 7.27
CA GLU A 211 17.46 9.71 8.38
C GLU A 211 16.25 9.92 9.30
N GLN A 212 15.88 11.17 9.55
CA GLN A 212 14.66 11.48 10.31
C GLN A 212 13.39 11.07 9.56
N LEU A 213 13.35 11.28 8.23
CA LEU A 213 12.22 10.80 7.41
C LEU A 213 12.15 9.28 7.36
N ASP A 214 13.28 8.60 7.29
CA ASP A 214 13.33 7.14 7.28
C ASP A 214 12.83 6.54 8.60
N LYS A 215 13.08 7.21 9.73
CA LYS A 215 12.52 6.86 11.05
C LYS A 215 11.01 7.12 11.15
N LEU A 216 10.49 8.12 10.45
CA LEU A 216 9.05 8.40 10.38
C LEU A 216 8.33 7.44 9.43
N SER A 217 9.03 6.84 8.48
CA SER A 217 8.46 5.87 7.56
C SER A 217 8.20 4.56 8.31
N THR A 218 6.97 4.37 8.76
CA THR A 218 6.52 3.14 9.43
C THR A 218 6.47 1.93 8.49
N CYS A 219 6.86 2.11 7.22
CA CYS A 219 7.06 1.04 6.25
C CYS A 219 8.44 0.38 6.34
N ASP A 220 9.29 0.76 7.30
CA ASP A 220 10.54 0.05 7.53
C ASP A 220 10.25 -1.33 8.16
N MET A 221 10.28 -2.35 7.30
CA MET A 221 10.06 -3.75 7.69
C MET A 221 11.29 -4.39 8.33
N ASN A 222 12.46 -3.72 8.35
CA ASN A 222 13.66 -4.29 8.97
C ASN A 222 13.45 -4.57 10.47
N ALA A 223 12.66 -3.75 11.15
CA ALA A 223 12.26 -3.99 12.53
C ALA A 223 11.36 -5.23 12.67
N VAL A 224 10.52 -5.52 11.67
CA VAL A 224 9.55 -6.63 11.67
C VAL A 224 10.26 -7.96 11.47
N VAL A 225 11.12 -8.05 10.44
CA VAL A 225 11.92 -9.27 10.17
C VAL A 225 12.79 -9.62 11.38
N ASN A 226 13.31 -8.62 12.09
CA ASN A 226 14.17 -8.87 13.25
C ASN A 226 13.39 -9.25 14.53
N ASN A 227 12.14 -8.85 14.67
CA ASN A 227 11.34 -9.10 15.87
C ASN A 227 10.38 -10.28 15.75
N GLY A 228 9.94 -10.62 14.52
CA GLY A 228 8.96 -11.67 14.24
C GLY A 228 9.52 -13.08 14.02
N LEU A 229 10.83 -13.20 13.76
CA LEU A 229 11.48 -14.49 13.54
C LEU A 229 12.09 -15.03 14.84
N SER A 230 11.89 -16.33 15.10
CA SER A 230 12.59 -17.03 16.18
C SER A 230 14.12 -16.96 15.97
N ALA A 231 14.89 -17.19 17.04
CA ALA A 231 16.35 -17.20 16.95
C ALA A 231 16.85 -18.21 15.89
N ASP A 232 16.20 -19.37 15.80
CA ASP A 232 16.50 -20.43 14.84
C ASP A 232 16.22 -20.01 13.41
N SER A 233 15.10 -19.29 13.18
CA SER A 233 14.75 -18.74 11.87
C SER A 233 15.76 -17.66 11.41
N LYS A 234 16.25 -16.83 12.35
CA LYS A 234 17.26 -15.80 12.06
C LYS A 234 18.61 -16.41 11.63
N GLU A 235 19.01 -17.51 12.26
CA GLU A 235 20.24 -18.23 11.93
C GLU A 235 20.13 -18.91 10.56
N ALA A 236 18.99 -19.54 10.27
CA ALA A 236 18.73 -20.19 8.97
C ALA A 236 18.69 -19.22 7.79
N LEU A 237 18.47 -17.93 8.03
CA LEU A 237 18.37 -16.88 7.00
C LEU A 237 19.67 -16.11 6.78
N LYS A 238 20.69 -16.34 7.64
CA LYS A 238 22.01 -15.71 7.46
C LYS A 238 22.63 -16.15 6.14
N GLY A 239 22.87 -15.19 5.24
CA GLY A 239 23.52 -15.40 3.96
C GLY A 239 22.62 -15.79 2.78
N LYS A 240 21.31 -15.96 2.97
CA LYS A 240 20.37 -16.21 1.87
C LYS A 240 19.90 -14.90 1.23
N ARG A 241 19.77 -14.89 -0.11
CA ARG A 241 19.10 -13.77 -0.82
C ARG A 241 17.60 -13.82 -0.57
N GLY A 242 16.93 -12.69 -0.73
CA GLY A 242 15.48 -12.57 -0.49
C GLY A 242 14.62 -13.64 -1.19
N GLU A 243 14.99 -14.02 -2.41
CA GLU A 243 14.34 -15.09 -3.18
C GLU A 243 14.46 -16.48 -2.54
N ASP A 244 15.59 -16.77 -1.93
CA ASP A 244 15.83 -18.05 -1.22
C ASP A 244 15.04 -18.12 0.09
N ILE A 245 14.76 -16.97 0.70
CA ILE A 245 13.99 -16.86 1.95
C ILE A 245 12.50 -17.12 1.69
N VAL A 246 11.94 -16.57 0.60
CA VAL A 246 10.55 -16.77 0.20
C VAL A 246 10.26 -18.25 -0.04
N ASN A 247 11.17 -18.94 -0.76
CA ASN A 247 11.00 -20.34 -1.11
C ASN A 247 11.15 -21.29 0.09
N ALA A 248 11.90 -20.92 1.13
CA ALA A 248 12.10 -21.75 2.31
C ALA A 248 10.93 -21.71 3.30
N ASP A 249 10.34 -20.54 3.55
CA ASP A 249 9.28 -20.38 4.57
C ASP A 249 7.88 -20.75 4.02
N VAL A 250 7.58 -20.37 2.78
CA VAL A 250 6.31 -20.75 2.13
C VAL A 250 6.29 -22.23 1.81
N ALA A 251 7.42 -22.84 1.41
CA ALA A 251 7.50 -24.28 1.15
C ALA A 251 7.43 -25.12 2.41
N SER A 252 8.02 -24.70 3.55
CA SER A 252 8.05 -25.51 4.76
C SER A 252 6.73 -25.53 5.53
N GLN A 253 5.98 -24.42 5.58
CA GLN A 253 4.73 -24.35 6.33
C GLN A 253 3.49 -24.75 5.53
N GLY A 254 3.45 -24.49 4.22
CA GLY A 254 2.32 -24.85 3.35
C GLY A 254 2.41 -26.28 2.80
N TYR A 255 3.60 -26.71 2.40
CA TYR A 255 3.78 -28.01 1.76
C TYR A 255 3.64 -29.19 2.72
N GLU A 256 4.11 -29.08 3.96
CA GLU A 256 3.93 -30.15 4.95
C GLU A 256 2.49 -30.26 5.44
N ALA A 257 1.75 -29.16 5.53
CA ALA A 257 0.34 -29.19 5.90
C ALA A 257 -0.52 -29.85 4.81
N THR A 258 -0.32 -29.46 3.54
CA THR A 258 -1.04 -30.05 2.39
C THR A 258 -0.65 -31.49 2.12
N LYS A 259 0.61 -31.88 2.31
CA LYS A 259 1.07 -33.27 2.13
C LYS A 259 0.41 -34.20 3.15
N LYS A 260 0.35 -33.81 4.43
CA LYS A 260 -0.32 -34.60 5.48
C LYS A 260 -1.82 -34.74 5.26
N GLU A 261 -2.45 -33.81 4.60
CA GLU A 261 -3.90 -33.85 4.32
C GLU A 261 -4.20 -34.62 3.03
N THR A 262 -3.32 -34.58 2.03
CA THR A 262 -3.42 -35.37 0.80
C THR A 262 -3.16 -36.86 1.08
N ASP A 263 -2.18 -37.18 1.91
CA ASP A 263 -1.87 -38.55 2.29
C ASP A 263 -3.00 -39.19 3.13
N ARG A 264 -3.70 -38.41 3.98
CA ARG A 264 -4.91 -38.91 4.69
C ARG A 264 -6.11 -39.20 3.79
N ASN A 265 -6.26 -38.40 2.70
CA ASN A 265 -7.37 -38.59 1.76
C ASN A 265 -7.15 -39.72 0.74
N ILE A 266 -5.93 -40.22 0.62
CA ILE A 266 -5.57 -41.37 -0.25
C ILE A 266 -5.78 -42.69 0.49
N GLU A 267 -5.71 -42.74 1.83
CA GLU A 267 -5.97 -43.93 2.63
C GLU A 267 -7.47 -44.22 2.88
N ILE A 268 -8.39 -43.34 2.46
CA ILE A 268 -9.84 -43.48 2.66
C ILE A 268 -10.57 -43.88 1.34
N LYS A 269 -9.86 -44.29 0.33
CA LYS A 269 -10.40 -44.92 -0.87
C LYS A 269 -9.68 -46.24 -1.09
#